data_9f80320990ac6b8b6633cfee84ec131f
#
_entry.id   9f80320990ac6b8b6633cfee84ec131f
#
_cell.length_a   1.000
_cell.length_b   1.000
_cell.length_c   1.000
_cell.angle_alpha   90.00
_cell.angle_beta   90.00
_cell.angle_gamma   90.00
#
_symmetry.space_group_name_H-M   'P 1'
#
loop_
_entity.id
_entity.type
_entity.pdbx_description
1 polymer ?
#
loop_
_entity_poly.entity_id
_entity_poly.type
_entity_poly.pdbx_seq_one_letter_code
_entity_poly.pdbx_strand_id
1 'polypeptide(L)'
;MSPPLWMPIIAIIRNFEDYSEALLVSETYEASGGEMSETGIVYKSVAELSQLIESKQVSPVEVAEAYLSRIDKLDFKFNSYLTVCRQEVLEQALEAETAITKGEYLGPMHGIPVGVKDQLWTKDVRTTGGSRFLADFVPQEDATAIANLKKAGALLLGKTNMTELAITGFTHRFSTPRNPWDLNISAGGSSSGSGAATAAFLCATSLGEDTGGSIRRPAAWCGLVGLRPSWGRVSRYGVMKGVWSMDTIGPISRTVEDAAITLGAIAGYDPNDPTTWDIPVPDYREALTGDIKGMKVGIVKELLHSDQVESDVESAVATATALLAKLGAVVEEVSIPLTAHANSIGSVLLNTEPASNLGEWVRERLQDFGHDNRIGLLTGSIIPAQVYYKAQKLRIMLRQQVLDALERYDVLVMPTSGKVAPELQDDPVVTSKETTSRLPFMRTNSFNLSSTPAISVPCGFGAQGLPVGLQIAGRPGGEATILNVAHTYEKATTWHTMRPTHA
;
A
#
# COMPACT_ATOMS: atom_id res chain seq x y z
N MET A 1 48.61 27.26 14.45
CA MET A 1 47.90 27.44 15.72
C MET A 1 46.45 27.09 15.46
N SER A 2 46.04 25.92 15.90
CA SER A 2 44.67 25.41 15.73
C SER A 2 43.73 26.04 16.78
N PRO A 3 42.47 26.39 16.45
CA PRO A 3 41.53 26.92 17.44
C PRO A 3 41.00 25.81 18.35
N PRO A 4 40.55 26.13 19.57
CA PRO A 4 40.20 25.13 20.58
C PRO A 4 38.82 24.50 20.40
N LEU A 5 38.73 23.24 20.82
CA LEU A 5 37.70 22.20 20.69
C LEU A 5 36.43 22.36 21.56
N TRP A 6 35.85 23.55 21.74
CA TRP A 6 34.68 23.67 22.62
C TRP A 6 33.56 24.60 22.12
N MET A 7 33.36 24.66 20.80
CA MET A 7 32.29 25.48 20.21
C MET A 7 31.04 24.73 19.71
N PRO A 8 30.68 23.51 20.13
CA PRO A 8 29.34 22.95 19.83
C PRO A 8 28.35 22.90 21.01
N ILE A 9 28.69 23.44 22.21
CA ILE A 9 27.80 23.31 23.38
C ILE A 9 26.78 24.46 23.50
N ILE A 10 26.99 25.59 22.85
CA ILE A 10 26.09 26.76 22.95
C ILE A 10 24.89 26.66 21.98
N ALA A 11 24.98 25.81 20.91
CA ALA A 11 23.84 25.59 19.99
C ALA A 11 22.78 24.62 20.56
N ILE A 12 23.14 23.80 21.54
CA ILE A 12 22.22 22.83 22.18
C ILE A 12 21.34 23.50 23.26
N ILE A 13 21.77 24.63 23.83
CA ILE A 13 21.07 25.28 24.94
C ILE A 13 19.92 26.21 24.43
N ARG A 14 19.91 26.62 23.15
CA ARG A 14 18.82 27.42 22.60
C ARG A 14 17.55 26.62 22.28
N ASN A 15 17.65 25.31 22.14
CA ASN A 15 16.48 24.44 21.88
C ASN A 15 15.77 23.98 23.16
N PHE A 16 16.32 24.22 24.36
CA PHE A 16 15.70 23.81 25.63
C PHE A 16 14.70 24.82 26.19
N GLU A 17 14.77 26.09 25.80
CA GLU A 17 13.80 27.08 26.25
C GLU A 17 12.48 27.03 25.49
N ASP A 18 12.47 26.61 24.21
CA ASP A 18 11.26 26.41 23.43
C ASP A 18 10.48 25.15 23.85
N TYR A 19 11.15 24.15 24.44
CA TYR A 19 10.48 22.95 24.98
C TYR A 19 9.72 23.20 26.28
N SER A 20 10.04 24.26 27.02
CA SER A 20 9.36 24.55 28.28
C SER A 20 7.96 25.17 28.07
N GLU A 21 7.72 25.88 26.95
CA GLU A 21 6.39 26.37 26.58
C GLU A 21 5.52 25.26 25.97
N ALA A 22 6.12 24.29 25.26
CA ALA A 22 5.38 23.12 24.73
C ALA A 22 4.91 22.17 25.85
N LEU A 23 5.68 22.04 26.94
CA LEU A 23 5.28 21.29 28.13
C LEU A 23 4.14 21.96 28.90
N LEU A 24 3.99 23.28 28.81
CA LEU A 24 2.89 24.01 29.44
C LEU A 24 1.57 23.86 28.69
N VAL A 25 1.59 23.56 27.39
CA VAL A 25 0.38 23.28 26.60
C VAL A 25 -0.15 21.87 26.87
N SER A 26 0.70 20.90 27.25
CA SER A 26 0.28 19.56 27.63
C SER A 26 -0.50 19.49 28.94
N GLU A 27 -0.29 20.45 29.85
CA GLU A 27 -1.03 20.51 31.12
C GLU A 27 -2.49 20.96 30.97
N THR A 28 -2.90 21.48 29.81
CA THR A 28 -4.31 21.85 29.56
C THR A 28 -5.14 20.72 28.93
N TYR A 29 -4.53 19.59 28.66
CA TYR A 29 -5.20 18.37 28.13
C TYR A 29 -5.61 17.43 29.27
N GLU A 30 -6.04 17.94 30.42
CA GLU A 30 -6.65 17.14 31.48
C GLU A 30 -7.99 16.60 30.99
N ALA A 31 -7.94 15.44 30.32
CA ALA A 31 -9.11 14.66 29.97
C ALA A 31 -9.69 13.99 31.21
N SER A 32 -10.95 14.16 31.42
CA SER A 32 -11.78 13.33 32.28
C SER A 32 -11.91 11.91 31.71
N GLY A 33 -10.89 11.07 31.88
CA GLY A 33 -10.87 9.67 31.43
C GLY A 33 -9.45 9.14 31.50
N GLY A 34 -9.24 8.00 32.15
CA GLY A 34 -7.91 7.43 32.37
C GLY A 34 -7.08 7.32 31.09
N GLU A 35 -5.79 7.65 31.16
CA GLU A 35 -4.81 7.56 30.07
C GLU A 35 -4.91 6.23 29.34
N MET A 36 -5.16 6.27 28.03
CA MET A 36 -5.09 5.08 27.20
C MET A 36 -3.63 4.62 27.15
N SER A 37 -3.39 3.34 27.47
CA SER A 37 -2.04 2.80 27.37
C SER A 37 -1.51 2.91 25.91
N GLU A 38 -0.21 3.11 25.75
CA GLU A 38 0.50 3.13 24.45
C GLU A 38 0.04 1.99 23.52
N THR A 39 -0.13 0.79 24.08
CA THR A 39 -0.65 -0.38 23.37
C THR A 39 -2.13 -0.23 22.97
N GLY A 40 -2.93 0.49 23.72
CA GLY A 40 -4.34 0.77 23.39
C GLY A 40 -4.46 1.63 22.13
N ILE A 41 -3.61 2.65 21.97
CA ILE A 41 -3.62 3.60 20.86
C ILE A 41 -3.27 2.93 19.52
N VAL A 42 -2.17 2.18 19.44
CA VAL A 42 -1.65 1.63 18.18
C VAL A 42 -2.57 0.58 17.54
N TYR A 43 -3.45 -0.04 18.34
CA TYR A 43 -4.42 -1.02 17.84
C TYR A 43 -5.72 -0.41 17.31
N LYS A 44 -5.94 0.88 17.52
CA LYS A 44 -7.10 1.60 16.99
C LYS A 44 -7.02 1.75 15.47
N SER A 45 -8.16 1.63 14.77
CA SER A 45 -8.26 1.95 13.35
C SER A 45 -8.07 3.45 13.11
N VAL A 46 -7.84 3.85 11.84
CA VAL A 46 -7.82 5.29 11.47
C VAL A 46 -9.14 5.95 11.86
N ALA A 47 -10.27 5.29 11.59
CA ALA A 47 -11.59 5.81 11.92
C ALA A 47 -11.77 6.02 13.45
N GLU A 48 -11.34 5.05 14.28
CA GLU A 48 -11.39 5.18 15.74
C GLU A 48 -10.45 6.27 16.25
N LEU A 49 -9.19 6.33 15.76
CA LEU A 49 -8.23 7.38 16.13
C LEU A 49 -8.76 8.76 15.76
N SER A 50 -9.31 8.89 14.56
CA SER A 50 -9.94 10.15 14.10
C SER A 50 -11.00 10.67 15.08
N GLN A 51 -11.89 9.79 15.56
CA GLN A 51 -12.93 10.15 16.52
C GLN A 51 -12.36 10.55 17.89
N LEU A 52 -11.33 9.81 18.36
CA LEU A 52 -10.67 10.09 19.63
C LEU A 52 -9.91 11.44 19.58
N ILE A 53 -9.24 11.71 18.47
CA ILE A 53 -8.51 12.97 18.24
C ILE A 53 -9.49 14.15 18.12
N GLU A 54 -10.54 14.03 17.30
CA GLU A 54 -11.57 15.08 17.12
C GLU A 54 -12.26 15.42 18.45
N SER A 55 -12.60 14.40 19.25
CA SER A 55 -13.19 14.57 20.58
C SER A 55 -12.20 14.95 21.67
N LYS A 56 -10.90 15.11 21.33
CA LYS A 56 -9.81 15.46 22.25
C LYS A 56 -9.62 14.45 23.40
N GLN A 57 -9.95 13.18 23.17
CA GLN A 57 -9.71 12.08 24.13
C GLN A 57 -8.29 11.53 24.03
N VAL A 58 -7.63 11.73 22.88
CA VAL A 58 -6.23 11.41 22.65
C VAL A 58 -5.61 12.52 21.81
N SER A 59 -4.42 12.95 22.14
CA SER A 59 -3.72 13.98 21.37
C SER A 59 -2.97 13.39 20.17
N PRO A 60 -2.79 14.16 19.06
CA PRO A 60 -1.87 13.77 17.98
C PRO A 60 -0.45 13.48 18.45
N VAL A 61 0.03 14.17 19.50
CA VAL A 61 1.38 13.94 20.09
C VAL A 61 1.44 12.57 20.76
N GLU A 62 0.47 12.22 21.60
CA GLU A 62 0.39 10.87 22.22
C GLU A 62 0.31 9.77 21.15
N VAL A 63 -0.46 9.99 20.08
CA VAL A 63 -0.55 9.04 18.97
C VAL A 63 0.80 8.90 18.26
N ALA A 64 1.49 10.01 17.94
CA ALA A 64 2.80 9.97 17.30
C ALA A 64 3.84 9.24 18.16
N GLU A 65 3.91 9.56 19.46
CA GLU A 65 4.83 8.93 20.40
C GLU A 65 4.59 7.42 20.54
N ALA A 66 3.33 6.99 20.62
CA ALA A 66 2.97 5.58 20.71
C ALA A 66 3.47 4.78 19.49
N TYR A 67 3.29 5.32 18.27
CA TYR A 67 3.79 4.65 17.06
C TYR A 67 5.30 4.70 16.94
N LEU A 68 5.96 5.82 17.26
CA LEU A 68 7.42 5.95 17.24
C LEU A 68 8.08 5.02 18.25
N SER A 69 7.55 4.93 19.48
CA SER A 69 8.01 3.99 20.49
C SER A 69 7.87 2.53 20.03
N ARG A 70 6.76 2.20 19.37
CA ARG A 70 6.57 0.86 18.83
C ARG A 70 7.51 0.53 17.67
N ILE A 71 7.80 1.49 16.79
CA ILE A 71 8.81 1.33 15.73
C ILE A 71 10.17 0.99 16.34
N ASP A 72 10.60 1.73 17.36
CA ASP A 72 11.88 1.49 18.05
C ASP A 72 11.95 0.08 18.67
N LYS A 73 10.84 -0.36 19.25
CA LYS A 73 10.77 -1.66 19.95
C LYS A 73 10.71 -2.85 18.99
N LEU A 74 10.17 -2.69 17.77
CA LEU A 74 9.80 -3.85 16.97
C LEU A 74 10.34 -3.84 15.52
N ASP A 75 10.61 -2.68 14.89
CA ASP A 75 10.91 -2.65 13.45
C ASP A 75 12.18 -3.40 13.06
N PHE A 76 13.13 -3.56 13.98
CA PHE A 76 14.32 -4.37 13.74
C PHE A 76 14.01 -5.84 13.39
N LYS A 77 12.81 -6.36 13.77
CA LYS A 77 12.34 -7.69 13.38
C LYS A 77 11.82 -7.70 11.95
N PHE A 78 11.19 -6.61 11.52
CA PHE A 78 10.42 -6.54 10.28
C PHE A 78 11.17 -5.84 9.14
N ASN A 79 12.16 -4.99 9.43
CA ASN A 79 12.87 -4.17 8.45
C ASN A 79 11.90 -3.37 7.55
N SER A 80 10.80 -2.88 8.13
CA SER A 80 9.72 -2.27 7.38
C SER A 80 9.98 -0.82 7.01
N TYR A 81 10.87 -0.11 7.72
CA TYR A 81 11.27 1.26 7.43
C TYR A 81 12.70 1.36 6.88
N LEU A 82 12.94 2.28 5.94
CA LEU A 82 14.26 2.72 5.47
C LEU A 82 14.67 4.06 6.09
N THR A 83 13.68 4.87 6.47
CA THR A 83 13.88 6.17 7.13
C THR A 83 12.69 6.41 8.06
N VAL A 84 12.93 6.74 9.31
CA VAL A 84 11.92 7.18 10.28
C VAL A 84 12.10 8.67 10.51
N CYS A 85 11.03 9.47 10.29
CA CYS A 85 11.03 10.94 10.36
C CYS A 85 10.61 11.41 11.76
N ARG A 86 11.38 11.03 12.78
CA ARG A 86 10.99 11.21 14.19
C ARG A 86 10.74 12.68 14.56
N GLN A 87 11.68 13.55 14.24
CA GLN A 87 11.58 14.96 14.60
C GLN A 87 10.43 15.63 13.86
N GLU A 88 10.35 15.43 12.54
CA GLU A 88 9.34 16.02 11.69
C GLU A 88 7.92 15.56 12.08
N VAL A 89 7.78 14.29 12.50
CA VAL A 89 6.50 13.74 12.96
C VAL A 89 6.03 14.39 14.27
N LEU A 90 6.94 14.59 15.22
CA LEU A 90 6.59 15.25 16.48
C LEU A 90 6.24 16.73 16.28
N GLU A 91 6.95 17.43 15.39
CA GLU A 91 6.61 18.80 15.00
C GLU A 91 5.21 18.87 14.34
N GLN A 92 4.92 17.99 13.38
CA GLN A 92 3.59 17.88 12.74
C GLN A 92 2.49 17.54 13.76
N ALA A 93 2.78 16.65 14.72
CA ALA A 93 1.84 16.27 15.75
C ALA A 93 1.49 17.44 16.68
N LEU A 94 2.47 18.24 17.08
CA LEU A 94 2.28 19.43 17.88
C LEU A 94 1.47 20.52 17.13
N GLU A 95 1.75 20.69 15.84
CA GLU A 95 0.97 21.59 14.97
C GLU A 95 -0.49 21.14 14.88
N ALA A 96 -0.72 19.83 14.66
CA ALA A 96 -2.05 19.24 14.61
C ALA A 96 -2.80 19.39 15.94
N GLU A 97 -2.15 19.10 17.07
CA GLU A 97 -2.72 19.28 18.40
C GLU A 97 -3.11 20.73 18.66
N THR A 98 -2.24 21.67 18.31
CA THR A 98 -2.49 23.10 18.46
C THR A 98 -3.71 23.56 17.63
N ALA A 99 -3.80 23.12 16.36
CA ALA A 99 -4.91 23.45 15.49
C ALA A 99 -6.24 22.87 16.02
N ILE A 100 -6.23 21.58 16.39
CA ILE A 100 -7.42 20.89 16.93
C ILE A 100 -7.89 21.51 18.24
N THR A 101 -6.97 21.92 19.11
CA THR A 101 -7.29 22.60 20.37
C THR A 101 -8.03 23.91 20.10
N LYS A 102 -7.64 24.64 19.05
CA LYS A 102 -8.34 25.87 18.59
C LYS A 102 -9.65 25.62 17.85
N GLY A 103 -10.02 24.37 17.59
CA GLY A 103 -11.23 24.00 16.85
C GLY A 103 -11.02 23.88 15.33
N GLU A 104 -9.78 23.88 14.86
CA GLU A 104 -9.42 23.78 13.45
C GLU A 104 -9.16 22.30 13.06
N TYR A 105 -10.18 21.45 13.14
CA TYR A 105 -10.08 20.06 12.73
C TYR A 105 -10.24 19.93 11.22
N LEU A 106 -9.23 19.31 10.55
CA LEU A 106 -9.17 19.21 9.09
C LEU A 106 -9.91 17.98 8.52
N GLY A 107 -10.34 17.05 9.38
CA GLY A 107 -11.03 15.82 8.97
C GLY A 107 -10.29 14.54 9.42
N PRO A 108 -10.73 13.36 8.94
CA PRO A 108 -10.38 12.08 9.54
C PRO A 108 -8.90 11.64 9.38
N MET A 109 -8.09 12.37 8.63
CA MET A 109 -6.65 12.14 8.55
C MET A 109 -5.84 13.06 9.47
N HIS A 110 -6.47 14.04 10.14
CA HIS A 110 -5.77 15.01 10.99
C HIS A 110 -5.19 14.33 12.24
N GLY A 111 -3.87 14.33 12.35
CA GLY A 111 -3.13 13.67 13.44
C GLY A 111 -2.92 12.16 13.25
N ILE A 112 -3.22 11.61 12.07
CA ILE A 112 -3.10 10.17 11.81
C ILE A 112 -1.70 9.79 11.29
N PRO A 113 -0.99 8.83 11.94
CA PRO A 113 0.34 8.39 11.52
C PRO A 113 0.31 7.49 10.27
N VAL A 114 1.01 7.90 9.22
CA VAL A 114 1.05 7.24 7.91
C VAL A 114 2.46 6.80 7.54
N GLY A 115 2.62 5.53 7.13
CA GLY A 115 3.82 5.02 6.48
C GLY A 115 3.79 5.29 4.96
N VAL A 116 4.90 5.70 4.37
CA VAL A 116 4.96 6.09 2.96
C VAL A 116 5.98 5.23 2.21
N LYS A 117 5.53 4.51 1.17
CA LYS A 117 6.42 3.72 0.31
C LYS A 117 7.56 4.59 -0.23
N ASP A 118 8.77 4.09 -0.18
CA ASP A 118 10.01 4.86 -0.41
C ASP A 118 10.24 5.30 -1.86
N GLN A 119 9.31 5.10 -2.77
CA GLN A 119 9.35 5.66 -4.12
C GLN A 119 8.55 6.96 -4.29
N LEU A 120 7.73 7.35 -3.30
CA LEU A 120 6.97 8.59 -3.33
C LEU A 120 7.85 9.73 -2.81
N TRP A 121 8.09 10.73 -3.63
CA TRP A 121 8.89 11.89 -3.24
C TRP A 121 8.28 12.56 -2.01
N THR A 122 9.12 12.77 -1.03
CA THR A 122 8.78 13.48 0.21
C THR A 122 9.83 14.55 0.40
N LYS A 123 9.42 15.80 0.28
CA LYS A 123 10.33 16.95 0.36
C LYS A 123 11.19 16.87 1.62
N ASP A 124 12.49 17.12 1.44
CA ASP A 124 13.53 17.14 2.48
C ASP A 124 13.73 15.79 3.21
N VAL A 125 13.05 14.71 2.78
CA VAL A 125 13.20 13.36 3.33
C VAL A 125 13.87 12.43 2.33
N ARG A 126 14.92 11.73 2.76
CA ARG A 126 15.65 10.75 1.96
C ARG A 126 14.66 9.74 1.35
N THR A 127 14.70 9.59 0.03
CA THR A 127 13.79 8.76 -0.76
C THR A 127 14.57 7.92 -1.76
N THR A 128 14.81 6.65 -1.43
CA THR A 128 15.80 5.81 -2.14
C THR A 128 15.21 4.92 -3.21
N GLY A 129 13.89 4.69 -3.23
CA GLY A 129 13.27 3.68 -4.07
C GLY A 129 13.76 2.26 -3.79
N GLY A 130 14.31 2.00 -2.59
CA GLY A 130 14.95 0.73 -2.25
C GLY A 130 16.20 0.45 -3.07
N SER A 131 16.86 1.45 -3.68
CA SER A 131 17.96 1.28 -4.63
C SER A 131 19.24 1.98 -4.19
N ARG A 132 20.39 1.40 -4.61
CA ARG A 132 21.70 2.02 -4.45
C ARG A 132 21.87 3.30 -5.28
N PHE A 133 21.18 3.40 -6.40
CA PHE A 133 21.24 4.59 -7.27
C PHE A 133 20.83 5.87 -6.57
N LEU A 134 19.85 5.76 -5.69
CA LEU A 134 19.19 6.87 -5.01
C LEU A 134 19.42 6.83 -3.49
N ALA A 135 20.48 6.14 -3.04
CA ALA A 135 20.73 5.92 -1.61
C ALA A 135 20.78 7.21 -0.77
N ASP A 136 21.18 8.32 -1.39
CA ASP A 136 21.32 9.62 -0.75
C ASP A 136 20.41 10.68 -1.42
N PHE A 137 19.44 10.27 -2.22
CA PHE A 137 18.54 11.20 -2.91
C PHE A 137 17.52 11.78 -1.92
N VAL A 138 17.44 13.12 -1.92
CA VAL A 138 16.48 13.91 -1.14
C VAL A 138 15.69 14.79 -2.10
N PRO A 139 14.38 14.53 -2.30
CA PRO A 139 13.53 15.35 -3.15
C PRO A 139 13.39 16.78 -2.64
N GLN A 140 13.29 17.74 -3.58
CA GLN A 140 13.08 19.17 -3.26
C GLN A 140 11.59 19.53 -3.22
N GLU A 141 10.73 18.58 -3.55
CA GLU A 141 9.27 18.74 -3.57
C GLU A 141 8.57 17.44 -3.16
N ASP A 142 7.32 17.56 -2.75
CA ASP A 142 6.47 16.41 -2.44
C ASP A 142 5.83 15.82 -3.72
N ALA A 143 5.63 14.52 -3.75
CA ALA A 143 4.66 13.92 -4.63
C ALA A 143 3.25 14.45 -4.28
N THR A 144 2.38 14.63 -5.27
CA THR A 144 1.03 15.20 -5.05
C THR A 144 0.24 14.43 -3.98
N ALA A 145 0.33 13.09 -3.97
CA ALA A 145 -0.31 12.28 -2.93
C ALA A 145 0.23 12.59 -1.52
N ILE A 146 1.52 12.93 -1.39
CA ILE A 146 2.14 13.33 -0.12
C ILE A 146 1.70 14.73 0.28
N ALA A 147 1.71 15.69 -0.66
CA ALA A 147 1.22 17.04 -0.42
C ALA A 147 -0.27 17.03 0.05
N ASN A 148 -1.08 16.17 -0.56
CA ASN A 148 -2.49 16.01 -0.17
C ASN A 148 -2.64 15.40 1.24
N LEU A 149 -1.83 14.41 1.61
CA LEU A 149 -1.83 13.87 2.99
C LEU A 149 -1.43 14.94 4.01
N LYS A 150 -0.37 15.71 3.74
CA LYS A 150 0.05 16.83 4.61
C LYS A 150 -1.07 17.87 4.74
N LYS A 151 -1.74 18.21 3.63
CA LYS A 151 -2.88 19.14 3.63
C LYS A 151 -4.05 18.61 4.45
N ALA A 152 -4.26 17.28 4.50
CA ALA A 152 -5.26 16.65 5.36
C ALA A 152 -4.81 16.52 6.83
N GLY A 153 -3.61 16.98 7.18
CA GLY A 153 -3.04 16.96 8.53
C GLY A 153 -2.48 15.61 8.97
N ALA A 154 -2.18 14.69 8.04
CA ALA A 154 -1.59 13.39 8.36
C ALA A 154 -0.14 13.53 8.82
N LEU A 155 0.28 12.66 9.75
CA LEU A 155 1.64 12.59 10.29
C LEU A 155 2.47 11.59 9.49
N LEU A 156 3.52 12.04 8.81
CA LEU A 156 4.33 11.17 7.97
C LEU A 156 5.44 10.48 8.77
N LEU A 157 5.18 9.27 9.28
CA LEU A 157 6.12 8.50 10.14
C LEU A 157 7.47 8.21 9.47
N GLY A 158 7.49 8.07 8.15
CA GLY A 158 8.73 7.78 7.43
C GLY A 158 8.51 6.99 6.14
N LYS A 159 9.63 6.54 5.58
CA LYS A 159 9.73 5.86 4.30
C LYS A 159 9.78 4.35 4.51
N THR A 160 8.75 3.65 4.05
CA THR A 160 8.66 2.19 4.17
C THR A 160 9.46 1.48 3.08
N ASN A 161 10.11 0.40 3.46
CA ASN A 161 10.96 -0.41 2.62
C ASN A 161 10.20 -1.07 1.46
N MET A 162 10.90 -1.37 0.38
CA MET A 162 10.29 -1.85 -0.86
C MET A 162 11.28 -2.66 -1.71
N THR A 163 10.77 -3.41 -2.70
CA THR A 163 11.64 -3.97 -3.74
C THR A 163 12.28 -2.83 -4.54
N GLU A 164 13.50 -3.04 -4.98
CA GLU A 164 14.29 -2.03 -5.69
C GLU A 164 13.52 -1.45 -6.88
N LEU A 165 13.30 -0.14 -6.87
CA LEU A 165 12.59 0.66 -7.89
C LEU A 165 11.19 0.10 -8.26
N ALA A 166 10.54 -0.55 -7.28
CA ALA A 166 9.24 -1.22 -7.43
C ALA A 166 9.22 -2.36 -8.49
N ILE A 167 10.37 -2.82 -8.96
CA ILE A 167 10.49 -3.92 -9.90
C ILE A 167 10.39 -5.26 -9.15
N THR A 168 11.37 -6.16 -9.21
CA THR A 168 11.16 -7.53 -8.70
C THR A 168 11.92 -7.83 -7.43
N GLY A 169 13.21 -7.59 -7.38
CA GLY A 169 14.10 -8.03 -6.31
C GLY A 169 14.37 -6.96 -5.26
N PHE A 170 15.08 -7.36 -4.22
CA PHE A 170 15.67 -6.44 -3.26
C PHE A 170 17.14 -6.20 -3.60
N THR A 171 17.65 -5.00 -3.31
CA THR A 171 19.08 -4.76 -3.35
C THR A 171 19.70 -5.20 -2.02
N HIS A 172 20.94 -5.72 -2.07
CA HIS A 172 21.72 -6.03 -0.86
C HIS A 172 22.10 -4.80 -0.01
N ARG A 173 21.72 -3.61 -0.43
CA ARG A 173 21.94 -2.36 0.31
C ARG A 173 21.05 -2.28 1.54
N PHE A 174 19.84 -2.79 1.45
CA PHE A 174 18.82 -2.72 2.48
C PHE A 174 18.36 -4.12 2.89
N SER A 175 18.03 -4.29 4.17
CA SER A 175 17.48 -5.55 4.68
C SER A 175 16.10 -5.83 4.07
N THR A 176 15.80 -7.10 3.81
CA THR A 176 14.51 -7.53 3.27
C THR A 176 13.40 -7.39 4.31
N PRO A 177 12.25 -6.79 3.99
CA PRO A 177 11.09 -6.78 4.88
C PRO A 177 10.55 -8.18 5.16
N ARG A 178 10.21 -8.45 6.42
CA ARG A 178 9.71 -9.72 6.91
C ARG A 178 8.22 -9.63 7.24
N ASN A 179 7.52 -10.74 7.06
CA ASN A 179 6.08 -10.79 7.33
C ASN A 179 5.83 -10.94 8.83
N PRO A 180 4.97 -10.10 9.44
CA PRO A 180 4.66 -10.20 10.87
C PRO A 180 3.94 -11.49 11.28
N TRP A 181 3.32 -12.23 10.36
CA TRP A 181 2.72 -13.53 10.64
C TRP A 181 3.78 -14.63 10.84
N ASP A 182 4.87 -14.57 10.08
CA ASP A 182 6.04 -15.44 10.23
C ASP A 182 7.25 -14.70 9.63
N LEU A 183 8.30 -14.53 10.41
CA LEU A 183 9.51 -13.78 10.02
C LEU A 183 10.33 -14.46 8.91
N ASN A 184 10.06 -15.72 8.59
CA ASN A 184 10.70 -16.45 7.48
C ASN A 184 9.91 -16.35 6.18
N ILE A 185 8.76 -15.68 6.20
CA ILE A 185 7.84 -15.60 5.09
C ILE A 185 7.88 -14.18 4.46
N SER A 186 7.62 -14.11 3.15
CA SER A 186 7.58 -12.87 2.40
C SER A 186 6.43 -11.96 2.84
N ALA A 187 6.71 -10.69 3.07
CA ALA A 187 5.68 -9.65 3.26
C ALA A 187 5.00 -9.22 1.94
N GLY A 188 5.31 -9.90 0.83
CA GLY A 188 4.86 -9.47 -0.49
C GLY A 188 5.75 -8.37 -1.09
N GLY A 189 5.27 -7.72 -2.13
CA GLY A 189 6.01 -6.65 -2.81
C GLY A 189 5.21 -6.11 -4.01
N SER A 190 5.61 -4.94 -4.51
CA SER A 190 6.81 -4.15 -4.16
C SER A 190 6.65 -3.29 -2.90
N SER A 191 5.44 -3.05 -2.36
CA SER A 191 5.20 -2.29 -1.12
C SER A 191 5.36 -3.16 0.13
N SER A 192 6.49 -3.87 0.24
CA SER A 192 6.73 -4.90 1.27
C SER A 192 6.76 -4.31 2.67
N GLY A 193 7.47 -3.20 2.84
CA GLY A 193 7.56 -2.49 4.13
C GLY A 193 6.23 -1.85 4.52
N SER A 194 5.45 -1.33 3.56
CA SER A 194 4.09 -0.81 3.84
C SER A 194 3.18 -1.90 4.38
N GLY A 195 3.20 -3.11 3.75
CA GLY A 195 2.46 -4.27 4.26
C GLY A 195 2.92 -4.70 5.65
N ALA A 196 4.24 -4.87 5.83
CA ALA A 196 4.81 -5.29 7.11
C ALA A 196 4.55 -4.27 8.24
N ALA A 197 4.77 -2.96 7.98
CA ALA A 197 4.55 -1.90 8.96
C ALA A 197 3.08 -1.83 9.40
N THR A 198 2.14 -1.87 8.46
CA THR A 198 0.72 -1.80 8.76
C THR A 198 0.26 -3.03 9.55
N ALA A 199 0.69 -4.24 9.17
CA ALA A 199 0.34 -5.48 9.87
C ALA A 199 0.95 -5.57 11.27
N ALA A 200 2.17 -5.01 11.48
CA ALA A 200 2.83 -4.95 12.77
C ALA A 200 2.35 -3.78 13.65
N PHE A 201 1.38 -2.99 13.20
CA PHE A 201 0.89 -1.79 13.90
C PHE A 201 1.99 -0.74 14.12
N LEU A 202 2.88 -0.57 13.14
CA LEU A 202 3.94 0.45 13.13
C LEU A 202 3.50 1.72 12.38
N CYS A 203 2.28 1.74 11.87
CA CYS A 203 1.54 2.90 11.35
C CYS A 203 0.05 2.62 11.41
N ALA A 204 -0.78 3.63 11.38
CA ALA A 204 -2.23 3.47 11.35
C ALA A 204 -2.71 2.99 9.96
N THR A 205 -2.13 3.54 8.92
CA THR A 205 -2.30 3.17 7.51
C THR A 205 -1.00 3.46 6.76
N SER A 206 -0.85 2.95 5.55
CA SER A 206 0.31 3.27 4.71
C SER A 206 -0.07 3.47 3.25
N LEU A 207 0.76 4.22 2.51
CA LEU A 207 0.68 4.30 1.07
C LEU A 207 1.59 3.26 0.41
N GLY A 208 1.03 2.60 -0.58
CA GLY A 208 1.73 1.75 -1.53
C GLY A 208 1.59 2.26 -2.95
N GLU A 209 2.22 1.56 -3.88
CA GLU A 209 2.02 1.72 -5.32
C GLU A 209 1.81 0.34 -5.94
N ASP A 210 0.92 0.25 -6.94
CA ASP A 210 0.48 -1.01 -7.55
C ASP A 210 0.59 -0.95 -9.07
N THR A 211 1.66 -1.56 -9.60
CA THR A 211 1.89 -1.76 -11.03
C THR A 211 1.30 -3.08 -11.50
N GLY A 212 1.51 -4.15 -10.73
CA GLY A 212 1.08 -5.52 -11.05
C GLY A 212 0.51 -6.24 -9.84
N GLY A 213 0.02 -5.52 -8.80
CA GLY A 213 -0.47 -6.09 -7.56
C GLY A 213 0.33 -5.66 -6.34
N SER A 214 1.17 -4.63 -6.46
CA SER A 214 2.12 -4.28 -5.39
C SER A 214 1.51 -3.54 -4.18
N ILE A 215 0.21 -3.26 -4.17
CA ILE A 215 -0.60 -2.92 -2.99
C ILE A 215 -1.35 -4.18 -2.51
N ARG A 216 -2.08 -4.82 -3.42
CA ARG A 216 -3.02 -5.89 -3.11
C ARG A 216 -2.33 -7.16 -2.64
N ARG A 217 -1.16 -7.51 -3.21
CA ARG A 217 -0.40 -8.69 -2.80
C ARG A 217 0.20 -8.55 -1.40
N PRO A 218 0.94 -7.47 -1.04
CA PRO A 218 1.36 -7.27 0.34
C PRO A 218 0.17 -7.27 1.33
N ALA A 219 -0.95 -6.64 0.97
CA ALA A 219 -2.14 -6.67 1.79
C ALA A 219 -2.67 -8.10 2.00
N ALA A 220 -2.82 -8.89 0.93
CA ALA A 220 -3.29 -10.27 1.01
C ALA A 220 -2.39 -11.15 1.88
N TRP A 221 -1.06 -11.02 1.72
CA TRP A 221 -0.09 -11.86 2.43
C TRP A 221 0.18 -11.42 3.88
N CYS A 222 -0.12 -10.16 4.21
CA CYS A 222 -0.01 -9.63 5.57
C CYS A 222 -1.35 -9.55 6.31
N GLY A 223 -2.47 -10.04 5.73
CA GLY A 223 -3.79 -10.04 6.37
C GLY A 223 -4.40 -8.65 6.47
N LEU A 224 -4.25 -7.83 5.46
CA LEU A 224 -4.63 -6.42 5.41
C LEU A 224 -5.62 -6.12 4.26
N VAL A 225 -6.16 -4.92 4.28
CA VAL A 225 -6.92 -4.31 3.19
C VAL A 225 -5.96 -3.53 2.29
N GLY A 226 -5.96 -3.84 0.98
CA GLY A 226 -5.15 -3.13 0.01
C GLY A 226 -5.98 -2.65 -1.17
N LEU A 227 -6.08 -1.36 -1.37
CA LEU A 227 -6.89 -0.76 -2.42
C LEU A 227 -6.01 -0.17 -3.53
N ARG A 228 -6.12 -0.76 -4.72
CA ARG A 228 -5.67 -0.14 -5.96
C ARG A 228 -6.82 0.66 -6.54
N PRO A 229 -6.77 1.99 -6.58
CA PRO A 229 -7.81 2.79 -7.26
C PRO A 229 -7.72 2.64 -8.79
N SER A 230 -8.70 3.18 -9.49
CA SER A 230 -8.69 3.34 -10.95
C SER A 230 -7.47 4.13 -11.38
N TRP A 231 -6.90 3.75 -12.53
CA TRP A 231 -5.78 4.51 -13.10
C TRP A 231 -6.24 5.92 -13.48
N GLY A 232 -5.54 6.93 -12.93
CA GLY A 232 -5.93 8.34 -13.06
C GLY A 232 -6.77 8.89 -11.91
N ARG A 233 -7.14 8.07 -10.90
CA ARG A 233 -7.87 8.55 -9.71
C ARG A 233 -6.98 9.26 -8.70
N VAL A 234 -5.73 8.85 -8.60
CA VAL A 234 -4.68 9.44 -7.74
C VAL A 234 -3.52 9.87 -8.63
N SER A 235 -3.01 11.06 -8.42
CA SER A 235 -1.86 11.59 -9.14
C SER A 235 -0.60 10.76 -8.88
N ARG A 236 0.21 10.59 -9.94
CA ARG A 236 1.52 9.93 -9.91
C ARG A 236 2.67 10.93 -10.05
N TYR A 237 2.37 12.23 -9.98
CA TYR A 237 3.42 13.25 -9.93
C TYR A 237 4.29 13.06 -8.70
N GLY A 238 5.61 13.10 -8.87
CA GLY A 238 6.57 12.83 -7.78
C GLY A 238 6.72 11.36 -7.39
N VAL A 239 6.25 10.42 -8.22
CA VAL A 239 6.50 8.99 -8.05
C VAL A 239 7.67 8.57 -8.94
N MET A 240 8.62 7.81 -8.39
CA MET A 240 9.67 7.21 -9.21
C MET A 240 9.04 6.28 -10.24
N LYS A 241 9.29 6.56 -11.52
CA LYS A 241 8.62 5.91 -12.66
C LYS A 241 9.03 4.45 -12.75
N GLY A 242 8.07 3.54 -12.60
CA GLY A 242 8.20 2.11 -12.89
C GLY A 242 7.59 1.79 -14.26
N VAL A 243 6.31 1.46 -14.29
CA VAL A 243 5.53 1.15 -15.50
C VAL A 243 4.46 2.22 -15.69
N TRP A 244 4.79 3.25 -16.41
CA TRP A 244 3.94 4.44 -16.56
C TRP A 244 2.49 4.12 -16.93
N SER A 245 2.27 3.10 -17.74
CA SER A 245 0.95 2.73 -18.24
C SER A 245 0.08 1.99 -17.21
N MET A 246 0.64 1.59 -16.03
CA MET A 246 -0.07 0.75 -15.05
C MET A 246 0.08 1.21 -13.60
N ASP A 247 1.08 2.04 -13.27
CA ASP A 247 1.36 2.48 -11.90
C ASP A 247 0.17 3.23 -11.29
N THR A 248 -0.17 2.95 -10.03
CA THR A 248 -1.26 3.59 -9.30
C THR A 248 -0.95 3.62 -7.81
N ILE A 249 -1.08 4.77 -7.16
CA ILE A 249 -0.89 4.91 -5.70
C ILE A 249 -2.19 4.58 -4.99
N GLY A 250 -2.11 3.94 -3.84
CA GLY A 250 -3.27 3.66 -3.00
C GLY A 250 -2.90 3.16 -1.60
N PRO A 251 -3.91 3.03 -0.72
CA PRO A 251 -3.72 2.65 0.68
C PRO A 251 -3.51 1.15 0.89
N ILE A 252 -2.73 0.85 1.93
CA ILE A 252 -2.67 -0.44 2.62
C ILE A 252 -3.08 -0.17 4.07
N SER A 253 -4.20 -0.71 4.51
CA SER A 253 -4.86 -0.36 5.77
C SER A 253 -5.32 -1.61 6.51
N ARG A 254 -5.75 -1.47 7.77
CA ARG A 254 -6.27 -2.59 8.55
C ARG A 254 -7.75 -2.87 8.30
N THR A 255 -8.52 -1.82 7.98
CA THR A 255 -9.95 -1.92 7.70
C THR A 255 -10.31 -1.29 6.36
N VAL A 256 -11.48 -1.64 5.83
CA VAL A 256 -12.01 -1.05 4.59
C VAL A 256 -12.33 0.42 4.79
N GLU A 257 -12.82 0.82 5.97
CA GLU A 257 -13.10 2.23 6.28
C GLU A 257 -11.81 3.05 6.33
N ASP A 258 -10.72 2.52 6.89
CA ASP A 258 -9.40 3.18 6.89
C ASP A 258 -8.88 3.38 5.46
N ALA A 259 -9.09 2.40 4.58
CA ALA A 259 -8.72 2.52 3.17
C ALA A 259 -9.56 3.58 2.44
N ALA A 260 -10.84 3.68 2.75
CA ALA A 260 -11.73 4.70 2.21
C ALA A 260 -11.32 6.12 2.63
N ILE A 261 -11.02 6.32 3.93
CA ILE A 261 -10.52 7.58 4.49
C ILE A 261 -9.20 7.98 3.81
N THR A 262 -8.25 7.05 3.73
CA THR A 262 -6.92 7.32 3.15
C THR A 262 -7.03 7.63 1.66
N LEU A 263 -7.87 6.89 0.89
CA LEU A 263 -8.11 7.20 -0.52
C LEU A 263 -8.73 8.59 -0.70
N GLY A 264 -9.72 8.97 0.12
CA GLY A 264 -10.35 10.28 0.08
C GLY A 264 -9.35 11.43 0.21
N ALA A 265 -8.33 11.24 1.04
CA ALA A 265 -7.29 12.24 1.25
C ALA A 265 -6.31 12.41 0.07
N ILE A 266 -6.07 11.35 -0.72
CA ILE A 266 -5.04 11.38 -1.78
C ILE A 266 -5.60 11.46 -3.20
N ALA A 267 -6.90 11.18 -3.40
CA ALA A 267 -7.55 11.21 -4.70
C ALA A 267 -7.79 12.63 -5.21
N GLY A 268 -7.87 12.78 -6.53
CA GLY A 268 -8.28 14.04 -7.16
C GLY A 268 -7.49 14.39 -8.41
N TYR A 269 -7.91 15.48 -9.04
CA TYR A 269 -7.25 16.06 -10.20
C TYR A 269 -5.93 16.73 -9.82
N ASP A 270 -4.93 16.57 -10.69
CA ASP A 270 -3.63 17.21 -10.56
C ASP A 270 -3.15 17.71 -11.94
N PRO A 271 -2.95 19.01 -12.13
CA PRO A 271 -2.45 19.56 -13.41
C PRO A 271 -1.02 19.06 -13.75
N ASN A 272 -0.25 18.58 -12.76
CA ASN A 272 1.09 18.04 -12.97
C ASN A 272 1.07 16.57 -13.48
N ASP A 273 -0.05 15.85 -13.32
CA ASP A 273 -0.28 14.54 -13.92
C ASP A 273 -1.48 14.58 -14.86
N PRO A 274 -1.24 14.76 -16.19
CA PRO A 274 -2.31 14.90 -17.18
C PRO A 274 -3.19 13.66 -17.34
N THR A 275 -2.87 12.57 -16.65
CA THR A 275 -3.67 11.34 -16.66
C THR A 275 -4.73 11.31 -15.58
N THR A 276 -4.71 12.28 -14.65
CA THR A 276 -5.73 12.37 -13.58
C THR A 276 -7.05 12.90 -14.12
N TRP A 277 -8.12 12.41 -13.53
CA TRP A 277 -9.48 12.77 -13.96
C TRP A 277 -9.94 14.05 -13.25
N ASP A 278 -10.41 15.02 -14.04
CA ASP A 278 -11.03 16.24 -13.54
C ASP A 278 -12.51 15.98 -13.20
N ILE A 279 -12.72 15.17 -12.15
CA ILE A 279 -14.02 14.84 -11.59
C ILE A 279 -13.97 14.93 -10.05
N PRO A 280 -15.09 15.26 -9.39
CA PRO A 280 -15.16 15.35 -7.94
C PRO A 280 -14.69 14.05 -7.25
N VAL A 281 -14.07 14.19 -6.09
CA VAL A 281 -13.79 13.07 -5.19
C VAL A 281 -15.01 12.90 -4.29
N PRO A 282 -15.71 11.74 -4.34
CA PRO A 282 -16.82 11.51 -3.43
C PRO A 282 -16.29 11.26 -2.01
N ASP A 283 -17.12 11.44 -1.01
CA ASP A 283 -16.85 10.85 0.30
C ASP A 283 -17.05 9.32 0.20
N TYR A 284 -15.94 8.60 0.20
CA TYR A 284 -15.97 7.15 0.11
C TYR A 284 -16.55 6.48 1.35
N ARG A 285 -16.59 7.18 2.51
CA ARG A 285 -17.18 6.65 3.73
C ARG A 285 -18.71 6.61 3.65
N GLU A 286 -19.34 7.60 3.01
CA GLU A 286 -20.79 7.61 2.79
C GLU A 286 -21.26 6.42 1.94
N ALA A 287 -20.37 5.88 1.10
CA ALA A 287 -20.67 4.70 0.29
C ALA A 287 -20.67 3.40 1.09
N LEU A 288 -20.13 3.36 2.32
CA LEU A 288 -20.04 2.18 3.18
C LEU A 288 -21.39 1.87 3.85
N THR A 289 -22.42 1.64 3.06
CA THR A 289 -23.78 1.45 3.54
C THR A 289 -24.03 0.13 4.26
N GLY A 290 -23.16 -0.88 4.00
CA GLY A 290 -23.38 -2.24 4.51
C GLY A 290 -24.51 -3.01 3.81
N ASP A 291 -25.07 -2.48 2.73
CA ASP A 291 -26.12 -3.13 1.92
C ASP A 291 -25.59 -3.48 0.51
N ILE A 292 -25.67 -4.78 0.20
CA ILE A 292 -25.30 -5.34 -1.11
C ILE A 292 -26.43 -6.19 -1.68
N LYS A 293 -27.64 -6.05 -1.16
CA LYS A 293 -28.80 -6.85 -1.58
C LYS A 293 -29.11 -6.62 -3.05
N GLY A 294 -29.17 -7.71 -3.81
CA GLY A 294 -29.43 -7.68 -5.24
C GLY A 294 -28.25 -7.28 -6.12
N MET A 295 -27.10 -6.89 -5.53
CA MET A 295 -25.87 -6.66 -6.31
C MET A 295 -25.40 -7.94 -6.99
N LYS A 296 -25.00 -7.81 -8.25
CA LYS A 296 -24.50 -8.93 -9.05
C LYS A 296 -22.99 -9.07 -8.90
N VAL A 297 -22.56 -10.22 -8.42
CA VAL A 297 -21.16 -10.57 -8.17
C VAL A 297 -20.74 -11.68 -9.12
N GLY A 298 -19.75 -11.40 -9.98
CA GLY A 298 -19.19 -12.37 -10.94
C GLY A 298 -17.92 -13.02 -10.39
N ILE A 299 -17.90 -14.34 -10.19
CA ILE A 299 -16.68 -15.10 -9.87
C ILE A 299 -15.92 -15.37 -11.17
N VAL A 300 -14.69 -14.85 -11.29
CA VAL A 300 -13.88 -15.06 -12.50
C VAL A 300 -13.25 -16.45 -12.49
N LYS A 301 -13.81 -17.36 -13.32
CA LYS A 301 -13.45 -18.79 -13.32
C LYS A 301 -11.97 -19.05 -13.59
N GLU A 302 -11.41 -18.37 -14.58
CA GLU A 302 -10.02 -18.57 -15.01
C GLU A 302 -9.01 -18.14 -13.94
N LEU A 303 -9.42 -17.28 -13.00
CA LEU A 303 -8.57 -16.83 -11.90
C LEU A 303 -8.75 -17.65 -10.62
N LEU A 304 -9.89 -18.33 -10.46
CA LEU A 304 -10.17 -19.19 -9.31
C LEU A 304 -9.84 -20.66 -9.61
N HIS A 305 -10.41 -21.23 -10.66
CA HIS A 305 -10.25 -22.64 -11.02
C HIS A 305 -9.04 -22.84 -11.94
N SER A 306 -7.86 -22.95 -11.36
CA SER A 306 -6.60 -23.09 -12.08
C SER A 306 -5.62 -23.94 -11.24
N ASP A 307 -4.81 -24.74 -11.91
CA ASP A 307 -3.72 -25.53 -11.30
C ASP A 307 -2.68 -24.71 -10.53
N GLN A 308 -2.76 -23.39 -10.66
CA GLN A 308 -1.90 -22.42 -9.95
C GLN A 308 -2.58 -21.81 -8.72
N VAL A 309 -3.76 -22.29 -8.34
CA VAL A 309 -4.46 -21.90 -7.11
C VAL A 309 -4.40 -23.06 -6.13
N GLU A 310 -3.87 -22.80 -4.94
CA GLU A 310 -3.85 -23.80 -3.87
C GLU A 310 -5.26 -24.07 -3.36
N SER A 311 -5.52 -25.31 -2.97
CA SER A 311 -6.85 -25.76 -2.51
C SER A 311 -7.39 -24.95 -1.34
N ASP A 312 -6.51 -24.53 -0.43
CA ASP A 312 -6.88 -23.70 0.73
C ASP A 312 -7.33 -22.31 0.32
N VAL A 313 -6.64 -21.72 -0.68
CA VAL A 313 -7.01 -20.43 -1.26
C VAL A 313 -8.36 -20.53 -1.97
N GLU A 314 -8.57 -21.58 -2.80
CA GLU A 314 -9.84 -21.81 -3.47
C GLU A 314 -10.98 -21.96 -2.46
N SER A 315 -10.77 -22.76 -1.41
CA SER A 315 -11.74 -23.02 -0.35
C SER A 315 -12.11 -21.74 0.42
N ALA A 316 -11.11 -20.91 0.76
CA ALA A 316 -11.32 -19.64 1.46
C ALA A 316 -12.16 -18.67 0.60
N VAL A 317 -11.85 -18.56 -0.70
CA VAL A 317 -12.59 -17.70 -1.63
C VAL A 317 -14.00 -18.23 -1.87
N ALA A 318 -14.20 -19.55 -2.00
CA ALA A 318 -15.51 -20.16 -2.11
C ALA A 318 -16.38 -19.86 -0.87
N THR A 319 -15.79 -19.94 0.34
CA THR A 319 -16.47 -19.58 1.59
C THR A 319 -16.86 -18.10 1.61
N ALA A 320 -15.95 -17.22 1.16
CA ALA A 320 -16.19 -15.77 1.11
C ALA A 320 -17.33 -15.44 0.12
N THR A 321 -17.34 -16.04 -1.06
CA THR A 321 -18.39 -15.81 -2.06
C THR A 321 -19.76 -16.36 -1.63
N ALA A 322 -19.78 -17.50 -0.92
CA ALA A 322 -20.99 -18.02 -0.30
C ALA A 322 -21.54 -17.07 0.78
N LEU A 323 -20.66 -16.40 1.53
CA LEU A 323 -21.08 -15.38 2.49
C LEU A 323 -21.66 -14.15 1.80
N LEU A 324 -21.06 -13.66 0.71
CA LEU A 324 -21.65 -12.56 -0.08
C LEU A 324 -23.07 -12.89 -0.56
N ALA A 325 -23.31 -14.15 -1.00
CA ALA A 325 -24.65 -14.60 -1.37
C ALA A 325 -25.61 -14.60 -0.17
N LYS A 326 -25.17 -15.02 1.03
CA LYS A 326 -25.97 -14.95 2.26
C LYS A 326 -26.31 -13.52 2.68
N LEU A 327 -25.43 -12.57 2.35
CA LEU A 327 -25.64 -11.14 2.61
C LEU A 327 -26.55 -10.48 1.55
N GLY A 328 -27.07 -11.26 0.60
CA GLY A 328 -28.09 -10.85 -0.34
C GLY A 328 -27.61 -10.53 -1.75
N ALA A 329 -26.32 -10.68 -2.05
CA ALA A 329 -25.82 -10.55 -3.40
C ALA A 329 -26.24 -11.73 -4.30
N VAL A 330 -26.38 -11.48 -5.59
CA VAL A 330 -26.56 -12.51 -6.62
C VAL A 330 -25.20 -12.91 -7.15
N VAL A 331 -24.73 -14.10 -6.77
CA VAL A 331 -23.37 -14.57 -7.07
C VAL A 331 -23.42 -15.61 -8.18
N GLU A 332 -22.68 -15.40 -9.26
CA GLU A 332 -22.59 -16.28 -10.41
C GLU A 332 -21.15 -16.41 -10.90
N GLU A 333 -20.82 -17.50 -11.58
CA GLU A 333 -19.56 -17.63 -12.29
C GLU A 333 -19.58 -16.89 -13.63
N VAL A 334 -18.46 -16.23 -13.96
CA VAL A 334 -18.27 -15.56 -15.23
C VAL A 334 -16.94 -15.99 -15.87
N SER A 335 -16.95 -16.23 -17.17
CA SER A 335 -15.75 -16.51 -17.96
C SER A 335 -15.22 -15.22 -18.58
N ILE A 336 -13.93 -14.96 -18.36
CA ILE A 336 -13.16 -13.86 -18.97
C ILE A 336 -11.84 -14.46 -19.47
N PRO A 337 -11.84 -15.13 -20.65
CA PRO A 337 -10.74 -16.02 -21.05
C PRO A 337 -9.36 -15.39 -21.10
N LEU A 338 -9.25 -14.10 -21.49
CA LEU A 338 -7.95 -13.43 -21.54
C LEU A 338 -7.31 -13.18 -20.16
N THR A 339 -8.05 -13.30 -19.07
CA THR A 339 -7.49 -13.20 -17.71
C THR A 339 -6.48 -14.31 -17.41
N ALA A 340 -6.65 -15.50 -17.99
CA ALA A 340 -5.68 -16.59 -17.91
C ALA A 340 -4.31 -16.21 -18.49
N HIS A 341 -4.26 -15.24 -19.39
CA HIS A 341 -3.05 -14.75 -20.06
C HIS A 341 -2.54 -13.42 -19.52
N ALA A 342 -3.20 -12.85 -18.51
CA ALA A 342 -2.87 -11.52 -17.97
C ALA A 342 -1.41 -11.42 -17.50
N ASN A 343 -0.86 -12.46 -16.88
CA ASN A 343 0.53 -12.48 -16.43
C ASN A 343 1.51 -12.43 -17.61
N SER A 344 1.24 -13.16 -18.69
CA SER A 344 2.09 -13.15 -19.90
C SER A 344 2.03 -11.81 -20.62
N ILE A 345 0.85 -11.20 -20.71
CA ILE A 345 0.66 -9.86 -21.29
C ILE A 345 1.39 -8.82 -20.41
N GLY A 346 1.13 -8.86 -19.11
CA GLY A 346 1.70 -7.92 -18.14
C GLY A 346 3.23 -7.99 -18.07
N SER A 347 3.81 -9.20 -18.15
CA SER A 347 5.27 -9.38 -18.07
C SER A 347 6.02 -8.65 -19.20
N VAL A 348 5.43 -8.52 -20.39
CA VAL A 348 6.03 -7.75 -21.47
C VAL A 348 6.12 -6.27 -21.10
N LEU A 349 5.05 -5.68 -20.54
CA LEU A 349 5.03 -4.28 -20.12
C LEU A 349 5.94 -4.06 -18.91
N LEU A 350 5.86 -4.96 -17.93
CA LEU A 350 6.63 -4.93 -16.67
C LEU A 350 8.16 -5.02 -16.88
N ASN A 351 8.61 -5.56 -18.00
CA ASN A 351 10.03 -5.61 -18.35
C ASN A 351 10.42 -4.46 -19.29
N THR A 352 9.58 -4.16 -20.29
CA THR A 352 9.94 -3.21 -21.36
C THR A 352 9.89 -1.75 -20.90
N GLU A 353 8.84 -1.34 -20.17
CA GLU A 353 8.69 0.05 -19.74
C GLU A 353 9.75 0.48 -18.71
N PRO A 354 10.06 -0.30 -17.66
CA PRO A 354 11.19 0.02 -16.77
C PRO A 354 12.54 0.03 -17.50
N ALA A 355 12.78 -0.90 -18.41
CA ALA A 355 14.02 -0.92 -19.20
C ALA A 355 14.19 0.35 -20.07
N SER A 356 13.08 0.89 -20.56
CA SER A 356 13.06 2.17 -21.28
C SER A 356 13.32 3.36 -20.34
N ASN A 357 12.61 3.40 -19.19
CA ASN A 357 12.71 4.49 -18.23
C ASN A 357 14.09 4.57 -17.54
N LEU A 358 14.74 3.43 -17.32
CA LEU A 358 16.02 3.29 -16.64
C LEU A 358 17.19 3.01 -17.61
N GLY A 359 16.97 3.17 -18.91
CA GLY A 359 17.91 2.77 -19.96
C GLY A 359 19.29 3.42 -19.86
N GLU A 360 19.40 4.65 -19.35
CA GLU A 360 20.68 5.31 -19.07
C GLU A 360 21.42 4.59 -17.95
N TRP A 361 20.79 4.34 -16.82
CA TRP A 361 21.40 3.61 -15.71
C TRP A 361 21.76 2.16 -16.06
N VAL A 362 20.93 1.52 -16.92
CA VAL A 362 21.25 0.16 -17.42
C VAL A 362 22.54 0.16 -18.24
N ARG A 363 22.80 1.21 -19.03
CA ARG A 363 24.05 1.31 -19.83
C ARG A 363 25.27 1.65 -18.97
N GLU A 364 25.11 2.55 -18.00
CA GLU A 364 26.24 3.14 -17.29
C GLU A 364 26.55 2.47 -15.95
N ARG A 365 25.53 1.96 -15.29
CA ARG A 365 25.60 1.51 -13.90
C ARG A 365 24.89 0.19 -13.63
N LEU A 366 24.87 -0.72 -14.61
CA LEU A 366 24.14 -2.00 -14.51
C LEU A 366 24.45 -2.79 -13.23
N GLN A 367 25.72 -2.73 -12.75
CA GLN A 367 26.16 -3.49 -11.58
C GLN A 367 25.61 -2.96 -10.25
N ASP A 368 25.02 -1.77 -10.24
CA ASP A 368 24.40 -1.19 -9.05
C ASP A 368 22.99 -1.72 -8.80
N PHE A 369 22.35 -2.32 -9.80
CA PHE A 369 21.07 -3.02 -9.64
C PHE A 369 21.23 -4.36 -8.92
N GLY A 370 20.23 -4.74 -8.16
CA GLY A 370 20.05 -6.10 -7.66
C GLY A 370 20.01 -7.12 -8.80
N HIS A 371 20.40 -8.36 -8.53
CA HIS A 371 20.57 -9.41 -9.56
C HIS A 371 19.31 -9.61 -10.42
N ASP A 372 18.15 -9.77 -9.79
CA ASP A 372 16.88 -10.03 -10.49
C ASP A 372 16.48 -8.86 -11.40
N ASN A 373 16.73 -7.62 -10.92
CA ASN A 373 16.43 -6.42 -11.68
C ASN A 373 17.36 -6.26 -12.89
N ARG A 374 18.64 -6.62 -12.76
CA ARG A 374 19.55 -6.67 -13.92
C ARG A 374 19.03 -7.57 -15.03
N ILE A 375 18.59 -8.78 -14.67
CA ILE A 375 18.04 -9.73 -15.64
C ILE A 375 16.77 -9.19 -16.27
N GLY A 376 15.83 -8.67 -15.47
CA GLY A 376 14.58 -8.11 -15.95
C GLY A 376 14.78 -6.92 -16.90
N LEU A 377 15.67 -5.99 -16.53
CA LEU A 377 15.97 -4.79 -17.33
C LEU A 377 16.72 -5.13 -18.64
N LEU A 378 17.68 -6.06 -18.58
CA LEU A 378 18.36 -6.55 -19.80
C LEU A 378 17.38 -7.27 -20.72
N THR A 379 16.53 -8.15 -20.16
CA THR A 379 15.46 -8.80 -20.93
C THR A 379 14.54 -7.80 -21.57
N GLY A 380 14.07 -6.81 -20.81
CA GLY A 380 13.21 -5.72 -21.31
C GLY A 380 13.84 -4.92 -22.44
N SER A 381 15.17 -4.71 -22.38
CA SER A 381 15.92 -3.96 -23.40
C SER A 381 16.02 -4.68 -24.74
N ILE A 382 15.86 -6.01 -24.78
CA ILE A 382 15.95 -6.81 -26.02
C ILE A 382 14.61 -7.32 -26.52
N ILE A 383 13.50 -7.03 -25.82
CA ILE A 383 12.14 -7.36 -26.31
C ILE A 383 11.87 -6.59 -27.59
N PRO A 384 11.57 -7.26 -28.73
CA PRO A 384 11.27 -6.58 -29.97
C PRO A 384 10.00 -5.74 -29.87
N ALA A 385 9.97 -4.57 -30.54
CA ALA A 385 8.81 -3.68 -30.57
C ALA A 385 7.52 -4.38 -31.01
N GLN A 386 7.61 -5.37 -31.90
CA GLN A 386 6.47 -6.19 -32.34
C GLN A 386 5.84 -6.99 -31.20
N VAL A 387 6.63 -7.48 -30.23
CA VAL A 387 6.14 -8.21 -29.06
C VAL A 387 5.42 -7.25 -28.11
N TYR A 388 6.01 -6.08 -27.84
CA TYR A 388 5.37 -5.03 -27.05
C TYR A 388 4.05 -4.57 -27.68
N TYR A 389 4.05 -4.33 -28.99
CA TYR A 389 2.84 -3.95 -29.73
C TYR A 389 1.73 -5.02 -29.66
N LYS A 390 2.11 -6.31 -29.78
CA LYS A 390 1.17 -7.42 -29.61
C LYS A 390 0.61 -7.45 -28.19
N ALA A 391 1.44 -7.25 -27.16
CA ALA A 391 1.00 -7.18 -25.77
C ALA A 391 -0.01 -6.03 -25.53
N GLN A 392 0.24 -4.84 -26.12
CA GLN A 392 -0.69 -3.71 -26.04
C GLN A 392 -2.05 -4.02 -26.73
N LYS A 393 -2.05 -4.70 -27.87
CA LYS A 393 -3.30 -5.16 -28.50
C LYS A 393 -4.07 -6.13 -27.60
N LEU A 394 -3.39 -7.13 -27.06
CA LEU A 394 -4.00 -8.11 -26.14
C LEU A 394 -4.50 -7.44 -24.84
N ARG A 395 -3.80 -6.42 -24.35
CA ARG A 395 -4.24 -5.58 -23.23
C ARG A 395 -5.59 -4.92 -23.51
N ILE A 396 -5.75 -4.31 -24.69
CA ILE A 396 -7.03 -3.68 -25.09
C ILE A 396 -8.14 -4.71 -25.15
N MET A 397 -7.88 -5.89 -25.72
CA MET A 397 -8.88 -6.98 -25.79
C MET A 397 -9.24 -7.51 -24.39
N LEU A 398 -8.25 -7.69 -23.49
CA LEU A 398 -8.49 -8.08 -22.11
C LEU A 398 -9.33 -7.03 -21.38
N ARG A 399 -8.96 -5.74 -21.52
CA ARG A 399 -9.73 -4.64 -20.96
C ARG A 399 -11.19 -4.69 -21.41
N GLN A 400 -11.43 -4.90 -22.71
CA GLN A 400 -12.80 -4.98 -23.23
C GLN A 400 -13.55 -6.15 -22.58
N GLN A 401 -12.98 -7.35 -22.51
CA GLN A 401 -13.63 -8.50 -21.87
C GLN A 401 -13.96 -8.24 -20.39
N VAL A 402 -13.05 -7.55 -19.63
CA VAL A 402 -13.30 -7.16 -18.24
C VAL A 402 -14.45 -6.16 -18.17
N LEU A 403 -14.48 -5.15 -19.04
CA LEU A 403 -15.54 -4.13 -19.06
C LEU A 403 -16.90 -4.74 -19.46
N ASP A 404 -16.93 -5.61 -20.46
CA ASP A 404 -18.16 -6.34 -20.88
C ASP A 404 -18.72 -7.20 -19.74
N ALA A 405 -17.84 -7.80 -18.92
CA ALA A 405 -18.28 -8.52 -17.73
C ALA A 405 -18.85 -7.54 -16.68
N LEU A 406 -18.19 -6.40 -16.46
CA LEU A 406 -18.64 -5.36 -15.52
C LEU A 406 -19.92 -4.62 -15.99
N GLU A 407 -20.34 -4.73 -17.25
CA GLU A 407 -21.68 -4.29 -17.67
C GLU A 407 -22.80 -5.15 -17.10
N ARG A 408 -22.50 -6.44 -16.83
CA ARG A 408 -23.46 -7.43 -16.32
C ARG A 408 -23.39 -7.63 -14.81
N TYR A 409 -22.22 -7.39 -14.24
CA TYR A 409 -21.92 -7.55 -12.81
C TYR A 409 -21.49 -6.21 -12.21
N ASP A 410 -21.89 -5.94 -10.98
CA ASP A 410 -21.50 -4.75 -10.25
C ASP A 410 -20.04 -4.85 -9.81
N VAL A 411 -19.60 -6.07 -9.43
CA VAL A 411 -18.22 -6.39 -9.09
C VAL A 411 -17.81 -7.77 -9.58
N LEU A 412 -16.50 -7.96 -9.76
CA LEU A 412 -15.88 -9.25 -10.05
C LEU A 412 -15.06 -9.69 -8.84
N VAL A 413 -15.10 -11.00 -8.51
CA VAL A 413 -14.38 -11.55 -7.35
C VAL A 413 -13.50 -12.74 -7.74
N MET A 414 -12.36 -12.87 -7.08
CA MET A 414 -11.36 -13.92 -7.26
C MET A 414 -10.35 -13.89 -6.12
N PRO A 415 -9.43 -14.87 -5.97
CA PRO A 415 -8.32 -14.71 -5.05
C PRO A 415 -7.39 -13.57 -5.46
N THR A 416 -6.78 -12.87 -4.50
CA THR A 416 -5.73 -11.86 -4.77
C THR A 416 -4.45 -12.53 -5.27
N SER A 417 -4.09 -13.65 -4.68
CA SER A 417 -2.97 -14.51 -5.05
C SER A 417 -3.46 -15.95 -5.09
N GLY A 418 -2.95 -16.75 -6.02
CA GLY A 418 -3.24 -18.20 -6.07
C GLY A 418 -2.59 -18.99 -4.93
N LYS A 419 -1.71 -18.38 -4.14
CA LYS A 419 -0.99 -19.01 -3.04
C LYS A 419 -0.90 -18.08 -1.85
N VAL A 420 -0.75 -18.68 -0.66
CA VAL A 420 -0.31 -17.95 0.53
C VAL A 420 1.11 -17.41 0.35
N ALA A 421 1.56 -16.57 1.28
CA ALA A 421 2.90 -15.99 1.22
C ALA A 421 3.98 -17.09 1.22
N PRO A 422 4.94 -17.06 0.26
CA PRO A 422 6.02 -18.03 0.21
C PRO A 422 7.13 -17.69 1.21
N GLU A 423 7.99 -18.66 1.49
CA GLU A 423 9.22 -18.46 2.25
C GLU A 423 10.11 -17.38 1.63
N LEU A 424 10.77 -16.61 2.49
CA LEU A 424 11.84 -15.70 2.06
C LEU A 424 13.04 -16.51 1.60
N GLN A 425 13.59 -16.09 0.48
CA GLN A 425 14.90 -16.57 0.05
C GLN A 425 15.95 -15.57 0.55
N ASP A 426 16.69 -15.93 1.59
CA ASP A 426 17.68 -15.05 2.22
C ASP A 426 18.94 -14.85 1.37
N ASP A 427 19.24 -15.75 0.42
CA ASP A 427 20.38 -15.60 -0.47
C ASP A 427 19.91 -15.51 -1.94
N PRO A 428 20.18 -14.38 -2.58
CA PRO A 428 19.88 -14.18 -3.98
C PRO A 428 20.94 -14.77 -4.91
N VAL A 429 21.67 -15.77 -4.53
CA VAL A 429 22.39 -16.62 -5.50
C VAL A 429 21.32 -17.34 -6.31
N VAL A 430 20.69 -16.56 -7.16
CA VAL A 430 19.64 -17.00 -8.05
C VAL A 430 20.22 -17.99 -9.03
N THR A 431 19.84 -19.23 -8.89
CA THR A 431 20.04 -20.19 -9.96
C THR A 431 19.06 -19.83 -11.09
N SER A 432 19.47 -20.02 -12.35
CA SER A 432 18.65 -19.71 -13.56
C SER A 432 17.27 -20.38 -13.58
N LYS A 433 16.95 -21.22 -12.61
CA LYS A 433 15.66 -21.91 -12.46
C LYS A 433 14.64 -21.14 -11.59
N GLU A 434 15.07 -20.17 -10.79
CA GLU A 434 14.23 -19.55 -9.76
C GLU A 434 13.65 -18.18 -10.16
N THR A 435 14.24 -17.51 -11.15
CA THR A 435 13.81 -16.18 -11.62
C THR A 435 12.43 -16.14 -12.26
N THR A 436 11.88 -17.27 -12.70
CA THR A 436 10.61 -17.33 -13.44
C THR A 436 9.40 -17.67 -12.58
N SER A 437 9.58 -18.07 -11.31
CA SER A 437 8.51 -18.72 -10.54
C SER A 437 7.51 -17.78 -9.84
N ARG A 438 7.78 -16.48 -9.76
CA ARG A 438 6.97 -15.56 -8.94
C ARG A 438 5.73 -14.99 -9.63
N LEU A 439 5.70 -14.92 -10.95
CA LEU A 439 4.61 -14.33 -11.73
C LEU A 439 3.37 -15.22 -11.91
N PRO A 440 3.45 -16.55 -11.99
CA PRO A 440 2.28 -17.40 -12.27
C PRO A 440 1.16 -17.31 -11.24
N PHE A 441 1.49 -17.02 -9.99
CA PHE A 441 0.51 -16.99 -8.88
C PHE A 441 -0.23 -15.68 -8.75
N MET A 442 0.15 -14.64 -9.49
CA MET A 442 -0.50 -13.34 -9.40
C MET A 442 -1.87 -13.38 -10.09
N ARG A 443 -2.92 -12.95 -9.37
CA ARG A 443 -4.27 -12.81 -9.90
C ARG A 443 -4.66 -11.34 -10.10
N THR A 444 -3.72 -10.45 -9.88
CA THR A 444 -3.92 -8.99 -9.86
C THR A 444 -3.76 -8.33 -11.23
N ASN A 445 -2.93 -8.89 -12.13
CA ASN A 445 -2.55 -8.26 -13.40
C ASN A 445 -3.73 -7.92 -14.32
N SER A 446 -4.83 -8.67 -14.28
CA SER A 446 -6.02 -8.39 -15.09
C SER A 446 -6.57 -6.99 -14.87
N PHE A 447 -6.52 -6.51 -13.62
CA PHE A 447 -7.07 -5.19 -13.24
C PHE A 447 -6.06 -4.06 -13.39
N ASN A 448 -4.76 -4.37 -13.36
CA ASN A 448 -3.72 -3.43 -13.81
C ASN A 448 -3.83 -3.16 -15.32
N LEU A 449 -3.92 -4.22 -16.12
CA LEU A 449 -4.03 -4.14 -17.58
C LEU A 449 -5.34 -3.48 -18.02
N SER A 450 -6.45 -3.73 -17.32
CA SER A 450 -7.74 -3.10 -17.62
C SER A 450 -7.89 -1.69 -17.04
N SER A 451 -6.94 -1.24 -16.19
CA SER A 451 -6.99 0.08 -15.53
C SER A 451 -8.19 0.27 -14.60
N THR A 452 -8.76 -0.83 -14.08
CA THR A 452 -9.91 -0.85 -13.19
C THR A 452 -9.48 -0.86 -11.72
N PRO A 453 -10.32 -0.34 -10.80
CA PRO A 453 -10.05 -0.40 -9.37
C PRO A 453 -10.22 -1.83 -8.87
N ALA A 454 -9.43 -2.19 -7.85
CA ALA A 454 -9.56 -3.47 -7.17
C ALA A 454 -9.07 -3.37 -5.72
N ILE A 455 -9.79 -4.01 -4.81
CA ILE A 455 -9.46 -4.10 -3.39
C ILE A 455 -9.19 -5.55 -3.01
N SER A 456 -8.20 -5.78 -2.17
CA SER A 456 -7.96 -7.07 -1.50
C SER A 456 -8.36 -6.95 -0.04
N VAL A 457 -9.15 -7.90 0.46
CA VAL A 457 -9.53 -8.00 1.88
C VAL A 457 -9.21 -9.39 2.41
N PRO A 458 -8.88 -9.56 3.70
CA PRO A 458 -8.64 -10.87 4.29
C PRO A 458 -9.90 -11.74 4.21
N CYS A 459 -9.76 -13.01 3.80
CA CYS A 459 -10.90 -13.92 3.68
C CYS A 459 -10.69 -15.31 4.31
N GLY A 460 -9.64 -15.48 5.07
CA GLY A 460 -9.32 -16.73 5.76
C GLY A 460 -7.82 -16.92 5.91
N PHE A 461 -7.46 -18.15 6.27
CA PHE A 461 -6.09 -18.60 6.41
C PHE A 461 -5.92 -19.94 5.69
N GLY A 462 -4.75 -20.15 5.04
CA GLY A 462 -4.33 -21.44 4.53
C GLY A 462 -3.90 -22.39 5.66
N ALA A 463 -3.60 -23.66 5.30
CA ALA A 463 -3.22 -24.71 6.24
C ALA A 463 -1.99 -24.35 7.12
N GLN A 464 -1.12 -23.47 6.64
CA GLN A 464 0.05 -22.98 7.38
C GLN A 464 -0.27 -21.82 8.34
N GLY A 465 -1.54 -21.43 8.50
CA GLY A 465 -1.92 -20.27 9.31
C GLY A 465 -1.54 -18.92 8.70
N LEU A 466 -1.30 -18.87 7.38
CA LEU A 466 -0.97 -17.66 6.64
C LEU A 466 -2.21 -17.06 5.97
N PRO A 467 -2.34 -15.71 5.93
CA PRO A 467 -3.54 -15.05 5.41
C PRO A 467 -3.81 -15.33 3.92
N VAL A 468 -5.09 -15.37 3.58
CA VAL A 468 -5.62 -15.42 2.22
C VAL A 468 -6.43 -14.15 1.93
N GLY A 469 -6.24 -13.56 0.74
CA GLY A 469 -6.97 -12.36 0.31
C GLY A 469 -8.01 -12.64 -0.76
N LEU A 470 -9.25 -12.17 -0.54
CA LEU A 470 -10.29 -12.01 -1.55
C LEU A 470 -10.06 -10.71 -2.31
N GLN A 471 -10.01 -10.77 -3.63
CA GLN A 471 -9.95 -9.58 -4.47
C GLN A 471 -11.34 -9.27 -5.04
N ILE A 472 -11.74 -8.00 -4.94
CA ILE A 472 -12.99 -7.45 -5.45
C ILE A 472 -12.62 -6.33 -6.42
N ALA A 473 -13.04 -6.44 -7.68
CA ALA A 473 -12.75 -5.46 -8.73
C ALA A 473 -14.05 -4.86 -9.29
N GLY A 474 -13.99 -3.57 -9.66
CA GLY A 474 -15.13 -2.82 -10.16
C GLY A 474 -14.86 -2.08 -11.46
N ARG A 475 -15.86 -1.33 -11.93
CA ARG A 475 -15.74 -0.45 -13.11
C ARG A 475 -14.73 0.68 -12.87
N PRO A 476 -14.15 1.28 -13.90
CA PRO A 476 -13.39 2.53 -13.74
C PRO A 476 -14.25 3.59 -13.02
N GLY A 477 -13.73 4.18 -11.94
CA GLY A 477 -14.47 5.10 -11.07
C GLY A 477 -15.39 4.40 -10.06
N GLY A 478 -15.40 3.07 -9.99
CA GLY A 478 -16.24 2.27 -9.10
C GLY A 478 -15.63 1.98 -7.73
N GLU A 479 -14.74 2.84 -7.24
CA GLU A 479 -14.11 2.67 -5.91
C GLU A 479 -15.15 2.56 -4.80
N ALA A 480 -16.18 3.42 -4.82
CA ALA A 480 -17.28 3.39 -3.86
C ALA A 480 -18.01 2.04 -3.83
N THR A 481 -18.28 1.46 -5.00
CA THR A 481 -18.95 0.16 -5.12
C THR A 481 -18.11 -0.98 -4.52
N ILE A 482 -16.82 -1.08 -4.90
CA ILE A 482 -15.95 -2.15 -4.36
C ILE A 482 -15.69 -1.98 -2.87
N LEU A 483 -15.60 -0.73 -2.38
CA LEU A 483 -15.47 -0.44 -0.96
C LEU A 483 -16.72 -0.88 -0.18
N ASN A 484 -17.94 -0.62 -0.69
CA ASN A 484 -19.16 -1.06 -0.02
C ASN A 484 -19.27 -2.58 0.06
N VAL A 485 -18.97 -3.30 -1.04
CA VAL A 485 -18.98 -4.79 -1.03
C VAL A 485 -17.95 -5.33 -0.05
N ALA A 486 -16.73 -4.76 -0.06
CA ALA A 486 -15.64 -5.14 0.83
C ALA A 486 -16.00 -4.87 2.31
N HIS A 487 -16.58 -3.70 2.61
CA HIS A 487 -17.02 -3.32 3.95
C HIS A 487 -18.14 -4.22 4.48
N THR A 488 -19.14 -4.51 3.64
CA THR A 488 -20.23 -5.41 4.01
C THR A 488 -19.70 -6.81 4.34
N TYR A 489 -18.74 -7.31 3.56
CA TYR A 489 -18.04 -8.56 3.83
C TYR A 489 -17.22 -8.49 5.13
N GLU A 490 -16.43 -7.44 5.31
CA GLU A 490 -15.60 -7.23 6.51
C GLU A 490 -16.43 -7.23 7.80
N LYS A 491 -17.56 -6.51 7.80
CA LYS A 491 -18.48 -6.45 8.96
C LYS A 491 -19.12 -7.79 9.30
N ALA A 492 -19.25 -8.70 8.34
CA ALA A 492 -19.79 -10.04 8.55
C ALA A 492 -18.74 -11.08 8.96
N THR A 493 -17.49 -10.67 9.10
CA THR A 493 -16.36 -11.55 9.45
C THR A 493 -15.49 -10.96 10.54
N THR A 494 -14.54 -11.76 11.04
CA THR A 494 -13.58 -11.32 12.07
C THR A 494 -12.12 -11.33 11.58
N TRP A 495 -11.89 -11.53 10.27
CA TRP A 495 -10.53 -11.68 9.74
C TRP A 495 -9.65 -10.46 9.97
N HIS A 496 -10.20 -9.25 9.85
CA HIS A 496 -9.52 -7.97 10.07
C HIS A 496 -9.15 -7.72 11.54
N THR A 497 -9.73 -8.47 12.50
CA THR A 497 -9.40 -8.37 13.93
C THR A 497 -8.27 -9.31 14.36
N MET A 498 -7.89 -10.23 13.46
CA MET A 498 -6.79 -11.17 13.74
C MET A 498 -5.46 -10.42 13.73
N ARG A 499 -4.57 -10.80 14.63
CA ARG A 499 -3.27 -10.15 14.79
C ARG A 499 -2.14 -11.12 14.47
N PRO A 500 -1.08 -10.63 13.80
CA PRO A 500 0.10 -11.44 13.55
C PRO A 500 0.80 -11.86 14.85
N THR A 501 1.42 -13.01 14.82
CA THR A 501 2.06 -13.63 15.99
C THR A 501 3.26 -12.84 16.53
N HIS A 502 3.92 -12.07 15.65
CA HIS A 502 5.13 -11.31 15.97
C HIS A 502 4.89 -9.79 16.14
N ALA A 503 3.62 -9.34 16.01
CA ALA A 503 3.24 -7.93 16.09
C ALA A 503 2.94 -7.43 17.51
#